data_aa4a8117dd637e2c18e077f775ad523d
#
_entry.id   aa4a8117dd637e2c18e077f775ad523d
#
_cell.length_a   1.000
_cell.length_b   1.000
_cell.length_c   1.000
_cell.angle_alpha   90.00
_cell.angle_beta   90.00
_cell.angle_gamma   90.00
#
_symmetry.space_group_name_H-M   'P 1'
#
loop_
_entity.id
_entity.type
_entity.pdbx_description
1 polymer ?
#
loop_
_entity_poly.entity_id
_entity_poly.type
_entity_poly.pdbx_seq_one_letter_code
_entity_poly.pdbx_strand_id
1 'polypeptide(L)'
;MIVARSIHKSFGTLHVLKGIDLEVKKGEVVSIVGTSGAGKTTLLHILGTLDRADQGQIEINNTPIHTLKDRELSRFRNRQIGFVFQFHYLLPEFTALENVCIPGFIAKTAASEVRHKAEELLILLGLKERLEHKPSELSGGEQQRVAVARALINNPSVVFADEPSGNLDSANARELHKLFFHLRDTLSQTFVIATHNEELAGMADRKITMKDGQIFS
;
A
#
# COMPACT_ATOMS: atom_id res chain seq x y z
N MET A 1 -5.19 10.84 -10.74
CA MET A 1 -4.04 9.98 -10.36
C MET A 1 -4.42 8.52 -10.52
N ILE A 2 -5.41 7.99 -9.79
CA ILE A 2 -6.00 6.66 -10.08
C ILE A 2 -7.41 6.88 -10.59
N VAL A 3 -7.77 6.19 -11.67
CA VAL A 3 -9.15 6.13 -12.18
C VAL A 3 -9.48 4.67 -12.44
N ALA A 4 -10.49 4.16 -11.76
CA ALA A 4 -11.04 2.83 -11.96
C ALA A 4 -12.48 2.97 -12.42
N ARG A 5 -12.86 2.26 -13.48
CA ARG A 5 -14.18 2.32 -14.08
C ARG A 5 -14.77 0.93 -14.26
N SER A 6 -15.95 0.72 -13.71
CA SER A 6 -16.76 -0.49 -13.86
C SER A 6 -15.97 -1.77 -13.54
N ILE A 7 -15.27 -1.79 -12.40
CA ILE A 7 -14.43 -2.93 -12.02
C ILE A 7 -15.29 -4.08 -11.51
N HIS A 8 -15.18 -5.21 -12.17
CA HIS A 8 -15.85 -6.47 -11.78
C HIS A 8 -14.82 -7.54 -11.46
N LYS A 9 -15.11 -8.37 -10.45
CA LYS A 9 -14.30 -9.54 -10.08
C LYS A 9 -15.15 -10.64 -9.51
N SER A 10 -14.90 -11.85 -9.99
CA SER A 10 -15.54 -13.07 -9.51
C SER A 10 -14.51 -14.14 -9.18
N PHE A 11 -14.82 -14.99 -8.23
CA PHE A 11 -14.06 -16.20 -7.91
C PHE A 11 -15.04 -17.39 -8.01
N GLY A 12 -14.98 -18.11 -9.10
CA GLY A 12 -16.00 -19.13 -9.43
C GLY A 12 -17.38 -18.48 -9.58
N THR A 13 -18.35 -18.91 -8.78
CA THR A 13 -19.71 -18.36 -8.80
C THR A 13 -19.89 -17.13 -7.90
N LEU A 14 -18.88 -16.79 -7.08
CA LEU A 14 -18.96 -15.66 -6.15
C LEU A 14 -18.57 -14.35 -6.84
N HIS A 15 -19.53 -13.45 -7.04
CA HIS A 15 -19.28 -12.10 -7.53
C HIS A 15 -18.85 -11.20 -6.39
N VAL A 16 -17.54 -10.87 -6.32
CA VAL A 16 -16.92 -10.09 -5.23
C VAL A 16 -16.96 -8.59 -5.51
N LEU A 17 -16.65 -8.16 -6.73
CA LEU A 17 -16.78 -6.75 -7.12
C LEU A 17 -17.81 -6.62 -8.24
N LYS A 18 -18.70 -5.64 -8.11
CA LYS A 18 -19.92 -5.52 -8.92
C LYS A 18 -20.04 -4.14 -9.56
N GLY A 19 -19.04 -3.77 -10.38
CA GLY A 19 -19.02 -2.49 -11.10
C GLY A 19 -18.55 -1.33 -10.21
N ILE A 20 -17.33 -1.42 -9.70
CA ILE A 20 -16.74 -0.37 -8.87
C ILE A 20 -16.21 0.77 -9.75
N ASP A 21 -16.67 1.98 -9.47
CA ASP A 21 -16.09 3.23 -9.97
C ASP A 21 -15.37 3.95 -8.83
N LEU A 22 -14.11 4.33 -9.05
CA LEU A 22 -13.30 5.00 -8.04
C LEU A 22 -12.28 5.95 -8.70
N GLU A 23 -12.20 7.15 -8.17
CA GLU A 23 -11.13 8.10 -8.51
C GLU A 23 -10.35 8.47 -7.24
N VAL A 24 -9.02 8.55 -7.34
CA VAL A 24 -8.13 9.01 -6.27
C VAL A 24 -7.22 10.10 -6.80
N LYS A 25 -7.17 11.23 -6.11
CA LYS A 25 -6.31 12.36 -6.48
C LYS A 25 -4.88 12.16 -5.97
N LYS A 26 -3.94 12.88 -6.57
CA LYS A 26 -2.54 12.89 -6.08
C LYS A 26 -2.46 13.56 -4.71
N GLY A 27 -1.71 12.95 -3.79
CA GLY A 27 -1.55 13.44 -2.41
C GLY A 27 -2.79 13.24 -1.53
N GLU A 28 -3.79 12.49 -1.99
CA GLU A 28 -5.01 12.17 -1.23
C GLU A 28 -4.80 10.90 -0.38
N VAL A 29 -5.31 10.92 0.83
CA VAL A 29 -5.49 9.71 1.65
C VAL A 29 -6.93 9.28 1.57
N VAL A 30 -7.19 8.14 0.94
CA VAL A 30 -8.53 7.54 0.82
C VAL A 30 -8.61 6.31 1.71
N SER A 31 -9.60 6.27 2.59
CA SER A 31 -9.94 5.08 3.37
C SER A 31 -11.09 4.32 2.72
N ILE A 32 -10.95 3.00 2.62
CA ILE A 32 -12.01 2.08 2.16
C ILE A 32 -12.44 1.26 3.36
N VAL A 33 -13.66 1.49 3.83
CA VAL A 33 -14.24 0.79 4.98
C VAL A 33 -15.37 -0.14 4.55
N GLY A 34 -15.69 -1.10 5.40
CA GLY A 34 -16.79 -2.05 5.19
C GLY A 34 -16.59 -3.32 5.99
N THR A 35 -17.64 -4.13 6.09
CA THR A 35 -17.61 -5.42 6.79
C THR A 35 -16.59 -6.39 6.19
N SER A 36 -16.20 -7.42 6.94
CA SER A 36 -15.42 -8.52 6.39
C SER A 36 -16.17 -9.14 5.19
N GLY A 37 -15.44 -9.47 4.12
CA GLY A 37 -16.03 -9.99 2.89
C GLY A 37 -16.66 -8.94 1.95
N ALA A 38 -16.66 -7.64 2.28
CA ALA A 38 -17.20 -6.59 1.41
C ALA A 38 -16.42 -6.40 0.08
N GLY A 39 -15.24 -7.00 -0.06
CA GLY A 39 -14.41 -6.90 -1.27
C GLY A 39 -13.25 -5.90 -1.19
N LYS A 40 -12.98 -5.29 -0.02
CA LYS A 40 -11.93 -4.25 0.17
C LYS A 40 -10.54 -4.71 -0.27
N THR A 41 -10.05 -5.83 0.27
CA THR A 41 -8.75 -6.44 -0.09
C THR A 41 -8.69 -6.77 -1.58
N THR A 42 -9.76 -7.33 -2.14
CA THR A 42 -9.84 -7.65 -3.58
C THR A 42 -9.72 -6.39 -4.43
N LEU A 43 -10.42 -5.31 -4.05
CA LEU A 43 -10.31 -4.03 -4.74
C LEU A 43 -8.89 -3.47 -4.65
N LEU A 44 -8.27 -3.46 -3.45
CA LEU A 44 -6.89 -3.02 -3.27
C LEU A 44 -5.90 -3.82 -4.15
N HIS A 45 -6.04 -5.14 -4.18
CA HIS A 45 -5.16 -6.01 -4.97
C HIS A 45 -5.30 -5.74 -6.48
N ILE A 46 -6.51 -5.47 -6.95
CA ILE A 46 -6.75 -5.15 -8.36
C ILE A 46 -6.21 -3.76 -8.70
N LEU A 47 -6.50 -2.73 -7.89
CA LEU A 47 -5.95 -1.38 -8.07
C LEU A 47 -4.42 -1.38 -7.99
N GLY A 48 -3.87 -2.18 -7.09
CA GLY A 48 -2.44 -2.38 -6.89
C GLY A 48 -1.79 -3.34 -7.87
N THR A 49 -2.53 -3.86 -8.86
CA THR A 49 -2.02 -4.76 -9.91
C THR A 49 -1.50 -6.12 -9.41
N LEU A 50 -1.87 -6.54 -8.20
CA LEU A 50 -1.57 -7.88 -7.68
C LEU A 50 -2.51 -8.94 -8.24
N ASP A 51 -3.75 -8.53 -8.59
CA ASP A 51 -4.72 -9.34 -9.30
C ASP A 51 -5.28 -8.54 -10.49
N ARG A 52 -5.98 -9.20 -11.38
CA ARG A 52 -6.62 -8.58 -12.56
C ARG A 52 -8.13 -8.54 -12.36
N ALA A 53 -8.74 -7.44 -12.76
CA ALA A 53 -10.19 -7.37 -12.90
C ALA A 53 -10.66 -8.30 -14.03
N ASP A 54 -11.85 -8.86 -13.90
CA ASP A 54 -12.49 -9.64 -14.97
C ASP A 54 -13.06 -8.70 -16.04
N GLN A 55 -13.56 -7.52 -15.61
CA GLN A 55 -14.05 -6.45 -16.48
C GLN A 55 -13.70 -5.09 -15.87
N GLY A 56 -13.74 -4.05 -16.70
CA GLY A 56 -13.47 -2.68 -16.30
C GLY A 56 -12.07 -2.22 -16.70
N GLN A 57 -11.75 -0.99 -16.36
CA GLN A 57 -10.50 -0.34 -16.76
C GLN A 57 -9.89 0.38 -15.56
N ILE A 58 -8.56 0.36 -15.48
CA ILE A 58 -7.80 1.06 -14.46
C ILE A 58 -6.73 1.88 -15.15
N GLU A 59 -6.63 3.14 -14.77
CA GLU A 59 -5.53 4.03 -15.14
C GLU A 59 -4.83 4.54 -13.87
N ILE A 60 -3.51 4.53 -13.90
CA ILE A 60 -2.67 5.13 -12.85
C ILE A 60 -1.70 6.09 -13.52
N ASN A 61 -1.74 7.36 -13.15
CA ASN A 61 -0.96 8.42 -13.79
C ASN A 61 -1.08 8.41 -15.31
N ASN A 62 -2.31 8.34 -15.84
CA ASN A 62 -2.63 8.26 -17.27
C ASN A 62 -2.05 7.03 -17.98
N THR A 63 -1.59 6.03 -17.23
CA THR A 63 -1.15 4.74 -17.80
C THR A 63 -2.30 3.74 -17.67
N PRO A 64 -2.85 3.25 -18.81
CA PRO A 64 -3.91 2.25 -18.79
C PRO A 64 -3.34 0.86 -18.44
N ILE A 65 -3.61 0.40 -17.23
CA ILE A 65 -2.99 -0.81 -16.64
C ILE A 65 -3.39 -2.08 -17.39
N HIS A 66 -4.62 -2.14 -17.90
CA HIS A 66 -5.15 -3.31 -18.63
C HIS A 66 -4.44 -3.59 -19.95
N THR A 67 -3.72 -2.60 -20.53
CA THR A 67 -2.96 -2.77 -21.78
C THR A 67 -1.55 -3.32 -21.56
N LEU A 68 -1.04 -3.27 -20.31
CA LEU A 68 0.32 -3.69 -20.00
C LEU A 68 0.46 -5.22 -20.01
N LYS A 69 1.51 -5.71 -20.66
CA LYS A 69 1.92 -7.12 -20.60
C LYS A 69 2.57 -7.41 -19.23
N ASP A 70 2.64 -8.66 -18.83
CA ASP A 70 3.10 -9.07 -17.50
C ASP A 70 4.46 -8.49 -17.09
N ARG A 71 5.43 -8.43 -18.01
CA ARG A 71 6.75 -7.86 -17.77
C ARG A 71 6.69 -6.34 -17.56
N GLU A 72 5.86 -5.65 -18.34
CA GLU A 72 5.66 -4.20 -18.22
C GLU A 72 4.89 -3.88 -16.93
N LEU A 73 3.84 -4.66 -16.63
CA LEU A 73 3.04 -4.54 -15.41
C LEU A 73 3.88 -4.76 -14.16
N SER A 74 4.76 -5.78 -14.14
CA SER A 74 5.66 -6.03 -13.01
C SER A 74 6.65 -4.88 -12.80
N ARG A 75 7.18 -4.31 -13.90
CA ARG A 75 8.07 -3.15 -13.85
C ARG A 75 7.32 -1.89 -13.39
N PHE A 76 6.09 -1.69 -13.88
CA PHE A 76 5.22 -0.61 -13.47
C PHE A 76 4.91 -0.70 -11.98
N ARG A 77 4.46 -1.86 -11.50
CA ARG A 77 4.18 -2.13 -10.07
C ARG A 77 5.38 -1.82 -9.21
N ASN A 78 6.57 -2.34 -9.54
CA ASN A 78 7.78 -2.10 -8.76
C ASN A 78 8.13 -0.62 -8.60
N ARG A 79 7.86 0.22 -9.62
CA ARG A 79 8.25 1.63 -9.65
C ARG A 79 7.16 2.59 -9.18
N GLN A 80 5.89 2.24 -9.40
CA GLN A 80 4.78 3.18 -9.22
C GLN A 80 3.91 2.84 -8.03
N ILE A 81 4.04 1.64 -7.46
CA ILE A 81 3.14 1.15 -6.43
C ILE A 81 3.93 0.64 -5.23
N GLY A 82 3.56 1.13 -4.04
CA GLY A 82 3.98 0.57 -2.76
C GLY A 82 2.85 -0.26 -2.14
N PHE A 83 3.22 -1.28 -1.35
CA PHE A 83 2.26 -2.07 -0.58
C PHE A 83 2.66 -2.17 0.87
N VAL A 84 1.67 -1.99 1.75
CA VAL A 84 1.75 -2.24 3.19
C VAL A 84 0.62 -3.21 3.55
N PHE A 85 0.95 -4.33 4.17
CA PHE A 85 -0.02 -5.37 4.55
C PHE A 85 -0.16 -5.45 6.07
N GLN A 86 -1.21 -6.08 6.53
CA GLN A 86 -1.45 -6.40 7.94
C GLN A 86 -0.33 -7.28 8.52
N PHE A 87 0.11 -8.30 7.77
CA PHE A 87 1.34 -9.04 8.04
C PHE A 87 2.47 -8.37 7.28
N HIS A 88 3.54 -8.03 7.96
CA HIS A 88 4.61 -7.18 7.42
C HIS A 88 5.34 -7.79 6.21
N TYR A 89 5.33 -9.14 6.08
CA TYR A 89 6.03 -9.91 5.03
C TYR A 89 7.48 -9.48 4.86
N LEU A 90 8.15 -9.22 5.97
CA LEU A 90 9.60 -9.01 5.97
C LEU A 90 10.30 -10.35 5.79
N LEU A 91 11.38 -10.34 5.02
CA LEU A 91 12.22 -11.52 4.86
C LEU A 91 13.08 -11.69 6.13
N PRO A 92 12.92 -12.82 6.85
CA PRO A 92 13.50 -12.97 8.19
C PRO A 92 15.04 -13.08 8.19
N GLU A 93 15.63 -13.45 7.05
CA GLU A 93 17.08 -13.56 6.89
C GLU A 93 17.77 -12.22 6.72
N PHE A 94 17.04 -11.19 6.29
CA PHE A 94 17.54 -9.87 5.98
C PHE A 94 17.30 -8.88 7.11
N THR A 95 18.23 -7.93 7.27
CA THR A 95 18.08 -6.80 8.21
C THR A 95 16.94 -5.86 7.79
N ALA A 96 16.57 -4.90 8.64
CA ALA A 96 15.62 -3.85 8.31
C ALA A 96 16.07 -3.07 7.06
N LEU A 97 17.34 -2.66 7.03
CA LEU A 97 17.93 -1.95 5.90
C LEU A 97 17.85 -2.77 4.60
N GLU A 98 18.25 -4.04 4.66
CA GLU A 98 18.22 -4.93 3.50
C GLU A 98 16.79 -5.16 2.98
N ASN A 99 15.81 -5.40 3.87
CA ASN A 99 14.41 -5.51 3.50
C ASN A 99 13.90 -4.30 2.71
N VAL A 100 14.27 -3.10 3.15
CA VAL A 100 13.89 -1.84 2.46
C VAL A 100 14.58 -1.72 1.11
N CYS A 101 15.81 -2.19 0.96
CA CYS A 101 16.59 -2.12 -0.29
C CYS A 101 16.04 -2.99 -1.42
N ILE A 102 15.36 -4.11 -1.11
CA ILE A 102 14.96 -5.12 -2.10
C ILE A 102 14.24 -4.54 -3.33
N PRO A 103 13.16 -3.74 -3.20
CA PRO A 103 12.48 -3.23 -4.38
C PRO A 103 13.34 -2.28 -5.22
N GLY A 104 14.29 -1.56 -4.60
CA GLY A 104 15.27 -0.71 -5.30
C GLY A 104 16.24 -1.53 -6.14
N PHE A 105 16.72 -2.67 -5.62
CA PHE A 105 17.57 -3.59 -6.38
C PHE A 105 16.80 -4.23 -7.54
N ILE A 106 15.52 -4.60 -7.35
CA ILE A 106 14.65 -5.10 -8.44
C ILE A 106 14.47 -4.02 -9.52
N ALA A 107 14.38 -2.74 -9.14
CA ALA A 107 14.33 -1.61 -10.07
C ALA A 107 15.64 -1.40 -10.85
N LYS A 108 16.72 -2.10 -10.48
CA LYS A 108 18.09 -1.97 -11.01
C LYS A 108 18.71 -0.59 -10.74
N THR A 109 18.34 0.06 -9.65
CA THR A 109 18.99 1.27 -9.15
C THR A 109 20.35 0.91 -8.57
N ALA A 110 21.33 1.82 -8.63
CA ALA A 110 22.68 1.60 -8.11
C ALA A 110 22.63 1.26 -6.59
N ALA A 111 23.40 0.26 -6.18
CA ALA A 111 23.33 -0.27 -4.82
C ALA A 111 23.63 0.79 -3.75
N SER A 112 24.59 1.68 -3.99
CA SER A 112 24.93 2.78 -3.09
C SER A 112 23.77 3.76 -2.90
N GLU A 113 23.09 4.12 -4.00
CA GLU A 113 21.92 5.00 -4.00
C GLU A 113 20.74 4.37 -3.24
N VAL A 114 20.47 3.08 -3.50
CA VAL A 114 19.40 2.35 -2.82
C VAL A 114 19.65 2.28 -1.32
N ARG A 115 20.88 1.94 -0.89
CA ARG A 115 21.23 1.85 0.54
C ARG A 115 21.09 3.20 1.22
N HIS A 116 21.64 4.25 0.64
CA HIS A 116 21.55 5.61 1.19
C HIS A 116 20.09 6.02 1.40
N LYS A 117 19.27 5.86 0.37
CA LYS A 117 17.84 6.18 0.45
C LYS A 117 17.07 5.30 1.46
N ALA A 118 17.39 4.02 1.54
CA ALA A 118 16.79 3.12 2.52
C ALA A 118 17.12 3.55 3.96
N GLU A 119 18.36 3.96 4.19
CA GLU A 119 18.82 4.50 5.48
C GLU A 119 18.08 5.79 5.83
N GLU A 120 17.99 6.75 4.89
CA GLU A 120 17.21 7.99 5.08
C GLU A 120 15.74 7.72 5.43
N LEU A 121 15.09 6.78 4.72
CA LEU A 121 13.71 6.39 5.00
C LEU A 121 13.56 5.77 6.39
N LEU A 122 14.44 4.87 6.78
CA LEU A 122 14.42 4.25 8.11
C LEU A 122 14.64 5.28 9.22
N ILE A 123 15.55 6.23 9.03
CA ILE A 123 15.77 7.33 9.96
C ILE A 123 14.52 8.22 10.06
N LEU A 124 13.92 8.59 8.94
CA LEU A 124 12.66 9.36 8.89
C LEU A 124 11.54 8.66 9.68
N LEU A 125 11.51 7.33 9.64
CA LEU A 125 10.52 6.52 10.33
C LEU A 125 10.92 6.16 11.78
N GLY A 126 11.96 6.79 12.34
CA GLY A 126 12.39 6.60 13.72
C GLY A 126 13.10 5.28 14.00
N LEU A 127 13.72 4.67 12.98
CA LEU A 127 14.38 3.36 13.06
C LEU A 127 15.90 3.45 12.92
N LYS A 128 16.51 4.61 13.21
CA LYS A 128 17.95 4.82 13.10
C LYS A 128 18.77 3.73 13.79
N GLU A 129 18.39 3.36 15.01
CA GLU A 129 19.12 2.37 15.84
C GLU A 129 18.72 0.92 15.51
N ARG A 130 17.92 0.71 14.44
CA ARG A 130 17.36 -0.59 14.04
C ARG A 130 17.79 -1.05 12.65
N LEU A 131 18.64 -0.32 11.97
CA LEU A 131 19.03 -0.58 10.56
C LEU A 131 19.51 -2.01 10.34
N GLU A 132 20.37 -2.51 11.23
CA GLU A 132 21.00 -3.84 11.13
C GLU A 132 20.22 -4.93 11.88
N HIS A 133 19.07 -4.61 12.50
CA HIS A 133 18.26 -5.60 13.22
C HIS A 133 17.47 -6.45 12.23
N LYS A 134 17.32 -7.72 12.53
CA LYS A 134 16.45 -8.65 11.80
C LYS A 134 15.00 -8.53 12.30
N PRO A 135 14.02 -8.97 11.52
CA PRO A 135 12.61 -8.90 11.91
C PRO A 135 12.30 -9.50 13.29
N SER A 136 12.96 -10.60 13.66
CA SER A 136 12.79 -11.24 14.97
C SER A 136 13.27 -10.39 16.16
N GLU A 137 14.06 -9.35 15.92
CA GLU A 137 14.61 -8.43 16.92
C GLU A 137 13.82 -7.11 16.99
N LEU A 138 12.79 -6.97 16.18
CA LEU A 138 11.93 -5.78 16.06
C LEU A 138 10.56 -6.02 16.66
N SER A 139 10.03 -5.03 17.35
CA SER A 139 8.61 -5.02 17.74
C SER A 139 7.68 -5.01 16.52
N GLY A 140 6.42 -5.39 16.69
CA GLY A 140 5.43 -5.37 15.60
C GLY A 140 5.28 -3.98 14.95
N GLY A 141 5.29 -2.91 15.76
CA GLY A 141 5.26 -1.54 15.26
C GLY A 141 6.53 -1.14 14.49
N GLU A 142 7.71 -1.59 14.92
CA GLU A 142 8.97 -1.39 14.19
C GLU A 142 8.97 -2.16 12.87
N GLN A 143 8.53 -3.43 12.87
CA GLN A 143 8.38 -4.22 11.64
C GLN A 143 7.44 -3.53 10.63
N GLN A 144 6.33 -2.98 11.11
CA GLN A 144 5.39 -2.26 10.25
C GLN A 144 6.00 -0.99 9.67
N ARG A 145 6.77 -0.23 10.45
CA ARG A 145 7.52 0.93 9.91
C ARG A 145 8.57 0.52 8.89
N VAL A 146 9.26 -0.62 9.06
CA VAL A 146 10.17 -1.18 8.02
C VAL A 146 9.36 -1.51 6.74
N ALA A 147 8.18 -2.11 6.86
CA ALA A 147 7.32 -2.41 5.71
C ALA A 147 6.86 -1.13 4.99
N VAL A 148 6.57 -0.05 5.73
CA VAL A 148 6.28 1.27 5.15
C VAL A 148 7.50 1.84 4.42
N ALA A 149 8.69 1.81 5.01
CA ALA A 149 9.93 2.24 4.36
C ALA A 149 10.17 1.47 3.05
N ARG A 150 10.01 0.14 3.09
CA ARG A 150 10.12 -0.72 1.91
C ARG A 150 9.13 -0.33 0.81
N ALA A 151 7.90 0.01 1.17
CA ALA A 151 6.90 0.46 0.23
C ALA A 151 7.28 1.78 -0.47
N LEU A 152 8.05 2.65 0.21
CA LEU A 152 8.40 3.99 -0.26
C LEU A 152 9.73 4.06 -1.05
N ILE A 153 10.58 3.03 -1.03
CA ILE A 153 11.95 3.09 -1.54
C ILE A 153 12.06 3.56 -3.00
N ASN A 154 11.12 3.19 -3.84
CA ASN A 154 11.10 3.56 -5.25
C ASN A 154 10.33 4.87 -5.55
N ASN A 155 9.97 5.68 -4.54
CA ASN A 155 9.11 6.86 -4.68
C ASN A 155 7.81 6.55 -5.44
N PRO A 156 7.00 5.60 -4.96
CA PRO A 156 5.81 5.19 -5.68
C PRO A 156 4.81 6.32 -5.78
N SER A 157 4.01 6.32 -6.83
CA SER A 157 2.91 7.29 -7.00
C SER A 157 1.80 7.08 -5.98
N VAL A 158 1.60 5.84 -5.54
CA VAL A 158 0.59 5.45 -4.56
C VAL A 158 1.09 4.31 -3.67
N VAL A 159 0.69 4.37 -2.41
CA VAL A 159 0.84 3.25 -1.45
C VAL A 159 -0.55 2.69 -1.14
N PHE A 160 -0.74 1.41 -1.40
CA PHE A 160 -1.90 0.66 -0.96
C PHE A 160 -1.60 0.02 0.39
N ALA A 161 -2.51 0.17 1.34
CA ALA A 161 -2.37 -0.41 2.67
C ALA A 161 -3.61 -1.27 3.00
N ASP A 162 -3.40 -2.56 3.23
CA ASP A 162 -4.47 -3.49 3.59
C ASP A 162 -4.39 -3.83 5.08
N GLU A 163 -5.35 -3.30 5.86
CA GLU A 163 -5.43 -3.43 7.33
C GLU A 163 -4.08 -3.16 8.03
N PRO A 164 -3.39 -2.04 7.74
CA PRO A 164 -1.99 -1.85 8.11
C PRO A 164 -1.72 -1.81 9.62
N SER A 165 -2.74 -1.57 10.43
CA SER A 165 -2.66 -1.54 11.91
C SER A 165 -3.35 -2.73 12.58
N GLY A 166 -3.85 -3.70 11.83
CA GLY A 166 -4.70 -4.77 12.36
C GLY A 166 -4.02 -5.70 13.37
N ASN A 167 -2.69 -5.81 13.34
CA ASN A 167 -1.90 -6.65 14.27
C ASN A 167 -1.14 -5.83 15.32
N LEU A 168 -1.41 -4.53 15.42
CA LEU A 168 -0.73 -3.64 16.35
C LEU A 168 -1.61 -3.37 17.59
N ASP A 169 -0.96 -3.14 18.71
CA ASP A 169 -1.65 -2.56 19.88
C ASP A 169 -2.11 -1.12 19.56
N SER A 170 -3.00 -0.60 20.40
CA SER A 170 -3.64 0.71 20.18
C SER A 170 -2.66 1.88 20.13
N ALA A 171 -1.52 1.80 20.84
CA ALA A 171 -0.52 2.87 20.84
C ALA A 171 0.26 2.86 19.52
N ASN A 172 0.79 1.70 19.11
CA ASN A 172 1.52 1.54 17.85
C ASN A 172 0.60 1.79 16.64
N ALA A 173 -0.69 1.41 16.72
CA ALA A 173 -1.66 1.71 15.67
C ALA A 173 -1.81 3.23 15.46
N ARG A 174 -2.02 4.00 16.52
CA ARG A 174 -2.12 5.47 16.43
C ARG A 174 -0.85 6.13 15.90
N GLU A 175 0.32 5.66 16.31
CA GLU A 175 1.61 6.14 15.78
C GLU A 175 1.71 5.88 14.26
N LEU A 176 1.34 4.69 13.80
CA LEU A 176 1.30 4.36 12.38
C LEU A 176 0.31 5.23 11.60
N HIS A 177 -0.88 5.51 12.17
CA HIS A 177 -1.86 6.39 11.55
C HIS A 177 -1.27 7.79 11.34
N LYS A 178 -0.71 8.40 12.40
CA LYS A 178 -0.05 9.72 12.30
C LYS A 178 1.06 9.72 11.25
N LEU A 179 1.82 8.61 11.16
CA LEU A 179 2.89 8.46 10.20
C LEU A 179 2.39 8.55 8.75
N PHE A 180 1.27 7.92 8.38
CA PHE A 180 0.70 8.03 7.02
C PHE A 180 0.37 9.48 6.66
N PHE A 181 -0.22 10.24 7.58
CA PHE A 181 -0.55 11.65 7.32
C PHE A 181 0.71 12.52 7.27
N HIS A 182 1.69 12.26 8.13
CA HIS A 182 2.99 12.93 8.06
C HIS A 182 3.68 12.68 6.70
N LEU A 183 3.67 11.45 6.20
CA LEU A 183 4.23 11.11 4.89
C LEU A 183 3.44 11.76 3.73
N ARG A 184 2.09 11.86 3.84
CA ARG A 184 1.29 12.62 2.89
C ARG A 184 1.74 14.09 2.86
N ASP A 185 1.87 14.71 4.03
CA ASP A 185 2.16 16.15 4.14
C ASP A 185 3.60 16.49 3.70
N THR A 186 4.57 15.63 4.03
CA THR A 186 5.99 15.87 3.74
C THR A 186 6.42 15.42 2.35
N LEU A 187 5.87 14.31 1.86
CA LEU A 187 6.26 13.71 0.59
C LEU A 187 5.19 13.83 -0.50
N SER A 188 4.04 14.46 -0.21
CA SER A 188 2.85 14.47 -1.09
C SER A 188 2.44 13.04 -1.52
N GLN A 189 2.64 12.06 -0.61
CA GLN A 189 2.38 10.66 -0.89
C GLN A 189 0.87 10.38 -0.91
N THR A 190 0.41 9.67 -1.93
CA THR A 190 -0.97 9.19 -2.03
C THR A 190 -1.11 7.86 -1.30
N PHE A 191 -2.17 7.70 -0.50
CA PHE A 191 -2.50 6.45 0.18
C PHE A 191 -3.92 6.01 -0.14
N VAL A 192 -4.10 4.69 -0.36
CA VAL A 192 -5.41 4.03 -0.41
C VAL A 192 -5.39 2.93 0.64
N ILE A 193 -6.19 3.08 1.68
CA ILE A 193 -6.12 2.24 2.89
C ILE A 193 -7.44 1.49 3.05
N ALA A 194 -7.41 0.16 2.95
CA ALA A 194 -8.53 -0.67 3.39
C ALA A 194 -8.40 -0.90 4.90
N THR A 195 -9.46 -0.59 5.64
CA THR A 195 -9.45 -0.76 7.09
C THR A 195 -10.85 -0.92 7.66
N HIS A 196 -10.94 -1.58 8.81
CA HIS A 196 -12.12 -1.57 9.67
C HIS A 196 -11.94 -0.63 10.88
N ASN A 197 -10.78 0.02 11.01
CA ASN A 197 -10.50 0.97 12.09
C ASN A 197 -11.13 2.32 11.77
N GLU A 198 -12.17 2.69 12.54
CA GLU A 198 -12.93 3.93 12.36
C GLU A 198 -12.10 5.19 12.64
N GLU A 199 -11.12 5.13 13.57
CA GLU A 199 -10.22 6.25 13.89
C GLU A 199 -9.38 6.59 12.65
N LEU A 200 -8.70 5.59 12.06
CA LEU A 200 -7.92 5.77 10.83
C LEU A 200 -8.80 6.26 9.66
N ALA A 201 -9.98 5.64 9.52
CA ALA A 201 -10.91 6.03 8.47
C ALA A 201 -11.40 7.47 8.60
N GLY A 202 -11.61 7.94 9.83
CA GLY A 202 -12.04 9.31 10.14
C GLY A 202 -10.97 10.37 9.92
N MET A 203 -9.68 9.98 9.93
CA MET A 203 -8.56 10.89 9.63
C MET A 203 -8.34 11.10 8.13
N ALA A 204 -8.82 10.19 7.27
CA ALA A 204 -8.61 10.26 5.83
C ALA A 204 -9.30 11.47 5.19
N ASP A 205 -8.75 11.97 4.08
CA ASP A 205 -9.34 13.08 3.33
C ASP A 205 -10.71 12.68 2.75
N ARG A 206 -10.87 11.37 2.46
CA ARG A 206 -12.14 10.81 2.00
C ARG A 206 -12.30 9.37 2.48
N LYS A 207 -13.50 9.09 3.01
CA LYS A 207 -13.95 7.76 3.44
C LYS A 207 -14.90 7.17 2.39
N ILE A 208 -14.60 5.98 1.93
CA ILE A 208 -15.42 5.21 0.98
C ILE A 208 -15.96 4.00 1.71
N THR A 209 -17.28 3.81 1.69
CA THR A 209 -17.91 2.64 2.30
C THR A 209 -18.18 1.59 1.24
N MET A 210 -17.68 0.38 1.45
CA MET A 210 -17.98 -0.79 0.62
C MET A 210 -18.93 -1.75 1.33
N LYS A 211 -19.93 -2.23 0.61
CA LYS A 211 -20.85 -3.27 1.05
C LYS A 211 -21.22 -4.16 -0.13
N ASP A 212 -21.19 -5.48 0.06
CA ASP A 212 -21.62 -6.50 -0.91
C ASP A 212 -21.02 -6.33 -2.32
N GLY A 213 -19.76 -5.87 -2.39
CA GLY A 213 -19.01 -5.67 -3.64
C GLY A 213 -19.34 -4.37 -4.39
N GLN A 214 -19.98 -3.40 -3.74
CA GLN A 214 -20.31 -2.08 -4.30
C GLN A 214 -19.83 -0.96 -3.38
N ILE A 215 -19.62 0.24 -3.96
CA ILE A 215 -19.34 1.46 -3.20
C ILE A 215 -20.67 2.14 -2.86
N PHE A 216 -20.81 2.47 -1.59
CA PHE A 216 -21.84 3.36 -1.05
C PHE A 216 -21.10 4.58 -0.50
N SER A 217 -21.33 5.73 -1.07
CA SER A 217 -20.68 7.00 -0.72
C SER A 217 -20.71 7.34 0.75
#